data_db83e06946d5b8b260802c2a761db42e
#
_entry.id   db83e06946d5b8b260802c2a761db42e
#
_cell.length_a   1.000
_cell.length_b   1.000
_cell.length_c   1.000
_cell.angle_alpha   90.00
_cell.angle_beta   90.00
_cell.angle_gamma   90.00
#
_symmetry.space_group_name_H-M   'P 1'
#
loop_
_entity.id
_entity.type
_entity.pdbx_description
1 polymer ?
#
loop_
_entity_poly.entity_id
_entity_poly.type
_entity_poly.pdbx_seq_one_letter_code
_entity_poly.pdbx_strand_id
1 'polypeptide(L)'
;RSTKISDNSPSSGIVIRWNDCEQTIDGFGIAQAGWAKELFAFKNRKQVMDKMFGNDGLRLNILRGEIFPHYWENKEDKDFNLNDDINIELCDSDFNNKSDDLLRRGQLWLTLEAKNKYHINKLVFSTWSAPAWMKSNGKVSNGKLKPECYQDFANYLAAFYKAYKSKGITPYAISPSNEPGYAAPWNSSLWTADEMGKFITSNLGPTFQKENIPAKIIFGENPLWSVVMPQLKMVSSKDFTDTILQDYPEIKKFNLIAAGHGYSLSPDIMPIKVDKEYLKTPIIPFDAAEKAHIPVWITEISDVTPLDTSIQDGLKWAVTFHNYLTKANVNAIIWWGGAM
;
A
#
# COMPACT_ATOMS: atom_id res chain seq x y z
N ARG A 1 -47.34 22.33 -9.39
CA ARG A 1 -47.97 21.71 -8.20
C ARG A 1 -47.04 20.64 -7.68
N SER A 2 -46.37 20.95 -6.57
CA SER A 2 -45.51 20.03 -5.82
C SER A 2 -46.42 19.12 -4.98
N THR A 3 -46.42 17.84 -5.25
CA THR A 3 -47.05 16.83 -4.38
C THR A 3 -46.09 16.52 -3.23
N LYS A 4 -46.42 17.04 -2.04
CA LYS A 4 -45.86 16.57 -0.78
C LYS A 4 -46.31 15.12 -0.59
N ILE A 5 -45.39 14.18 -0.67
CA ILE A 5 -45.58 12.82 -0.19
C ILE A 5 -45.42 12.89 1.33
N SER A 6 -46.52 12.66 2.06
CA SER A 6 -46.51 12.54 3.51
C SER A 6 -45.82 11.22 3.90
N ASP A 7 -44.72 11.38 4.60
CA ASP A 7 -43.96 10.27 5.18
C ASP A 7 -44.62 9.88 6.51
N ASN A 8 -45.46 8.88 6.48
CA ASN A 8 -46.06 8.25 7.66
C ASN A 8 -46.00 6.73 7.51
N SER A 9 -44.86 6.16 7.83
CA SER A 9 -44.73 4.76 8.28
C SER A 9 -43.37 4.53 8.90
N PRO A 10 -43.26 3.93 10.09
CA PRO A 10 -41.98 3.47 10.59
C PRO A 10 -41.56 2.23 9.79
N SER A 11 -40.89 2.44 8.69
CA SER A 11 -40.33 1.31 7.94
C SER A 11 -39.08 0.82 8.68
N SER A 12 -39.14 -0.39 9.22
CA SER A 12 -37.97 -1.16 9.69
C SER A 12 -37.03 -1.58 8.53
N GLY A 13 -37.05 -0.85 7.43
CA GLY A 13 -36.32 -1.16 6.22
C GLY A 13 -35.04 -0.32 6.07
N ILE A 14 -34.07 -0.87 5.33
CA ILE A 14 -32.89 -0.13 4.90
C ILE A 14 -33.30 0.94 3.90
N VAL A 15 -32.93 2.19 4.17
CA VAL A 15 -33.18 3.32 3.26
C VAL A 15 -31.88 3.72 2.58
N ILE A 16 -31.86 3.65 1.25
CA ILE A 16 -30.76 4.14 0.43
C ILE A 16 -31.07 5.54 -0.08
N ARG A 17 -30.26 6.52 0.29
CA ARG A 17 -30.41 7.91 -0.13
C ARG A 17 -29.42 8.21 -1.27
N TRP A 18 -29.87 8.04 -2.49
CA TRP A 18 -29.02 8.15 -3.69
C TRP A 18 -28.41 9.54 -3.92
N ASN A 19 -29.00 10.58 -3.36
CA ASN A 19 -28.53 11.97 -3.52
C ASN A 19 -27.73 12.48 -2.31
N ASP A 20 -27.46 11.61 -1.33
CA ASP A 20 -26.77 11.93 -0.10
C ASP A 20 -25.42 11.19 -0.13
N CYS A 21 -24.45 11.82 -0.82
CA CYS A 21 -23.13 11.24 -1.05
C CYS A 21 -22.14 11.75 -0.01
N GLU A 22 -21.41 10.85 0.63
CA GLU A 22 -20.40 11.18 1.64
C GLU A 22 -19.00 11.33 0.98
N GLN A 23 -18.27 10.24 0.79
CA GLN A 23 -16.95 10.28 0.17
C GLN A 23 -16.91 9.54 -1.18
N THR A 24 -15.88 9.84 -1.96
CA THR A 24 -15.57 9.06 -3.16
C THR A 24 -14.84 7.77 -2.77
N ILE A 25 -15.34 6.62 -3.17
CA ILE A 25 -14.66 5.35 -3.02
C ILE A 25 -13.80 5.08 -4.26
N ASP A 26 -12.48 5.06 -4.08
CA ASP A 26 -11.51 4.76 -5.14
C ASP A 26 -11.52 3.27 -5.50
N GLY A 27 -11.77 2.41 -4.52
CA GLY A 27 -11.93 0.99 -4.77
C GLY A 27 -11.50 0.06 -3.66
N PHE A 28 -11.50 -1.23 -4.03
CA PHE A 28 -11.04 -2.32 -3.20
C PHE A 28 -9.99 -3.12 -3.96
N GLY A 29 -8.98 -3.61 -3.25
CA GLY A 29 -7.86 -4.26 -3.91
C GLY A 29 -7.21 -5.35 -3.09
N ILE A 30 -6.16 -5.90 -3.70
CA ILE A 30 -5.26 -6.85 -3.05
C ILE A 30 -3.81 -6.40 -3.22
N ALA A 31 -2.98 -6.80 -2.28
CA ALA A 31 -1.52 -6.76 -2.39
C ALA A 31 -1.01 -8.18 -2.67
N GLN A 32 -0.14 -8.31 -3.64
CA GLN A 32 0.46 -9.58 -4.01
C GLN A 32 1.99 -9.57 -3.90
N ALA A 33 2.61 -8.39 -3.90
CA ALA A 33 4.04 -8.17 -3.71
C ALA A 33 4.93 -9.36 -4.19
N GLY A 34 5.75 -9.91 -3.31
CA GLY A 34 6.65 -11.01 -3.59
C GLY A 34 6.01 -12.36 -3.96
N TRP A 35 4.71 -12.56 -3.74
CA TRP A 35 4.05 -13.87 -3.95
C TRP A 35 3.41 -14.08 -5.33
N ALA A 36 3.67 -13.21 -6.29
CA ALA A 36 3.11 -13.36 -7.64
C ALA A 36 3.56 -14.66 -8.34
N LYS A 37 4.73 -15.18 -8.02
CA LYS A 37 5.26 -16.44 -8.57
C LYS A 37 4.45 -17.67 -8.10
N GLU A 38 4.05 -17.71 -6.84
CA GLU A 38 3.24 -18.80 -6.28
C GLU A 38 1.89 -18.83 -6.99
N LEU A 39 1.27 -17.67 -7.17
CA LEU A 39 0.03 -17.58 -7.95
C LEU A 39 0.25 -18.04 -9.39
N PHE A 40 1.38 -17.66 -10.03
CA PHE A 40 1.69 -18.15 -11.38
C PHE A 40 1.84 -19.66 -11.44
N ALA A 41 2.55 -20.25 -10.48
CA ALA A 41 2.78 -21.69 -10.40
C ALA A 41 1.48 -22.49 -10.08
N PHE A 42 0.47 -21.84 -9.52
CA PHE A 42 -0.74 -22.49 -9.10
C PHE A 42 -1.56 -22.98 -10.31
N LYS A 43 -1.90 -24.28 -10.32
CA LYS A 43 -2.61 -24.93 -11.43
C LYS A 43 -3.92 -24.20 -11.81
N ASN A 44 -4.63 -23.71 -10.81
CA ASN A 44 -5.92 -23.04 -10.99
C ASN A 44 -5.81 -21.52 -10.96
N ARG A 45 -4.63 -20.94 -11.24
CA ARG A 45 -4.39 -19.48 -11.19
C ARG A 45 -5.42 -18.65 -11.94
N LYS A 46 -5.92 -19.16 -13.09
CA LYS A 46 -6.98 -18.47 -13.85
C LYS A 46 -8.25 -18.30 -13.03
N GLN A 47 -8.67 -19.35 -12.31
CA GLN A 47 -9.86 -19.30 -11.46
C GLN A 47 -9.67 -18.33 -10.29
N VAL A 48 -8.46 -18.30 -9.70
CA VAL A 48 -8.11 -17.33 -8.64
C VAL A 48 -8.21 -15.90 -9.18
N MET A 49 -7.59 -15.64 -10.34
CA MET A 49 -7.67 -14.33 -10.99
C MET A 49 -9.12 -13.93 -11.33
N ASP A 50 -9.91 -14.85 -11.87
CA ASP A 50 -11.33 -14.62 -12.19
C ASP A 50 -12.14 -14.33 -10.90
N LYS A 51 -11.82 -14.99 -9.76
CA LYS A 51 -12.47 -14.71 -8.47
C LYS A 51 -12.07 -13.35 -7.88
N MET A 52 -10.82 -12.92 -8.03
CA MET A 52 -10.36 -11.63 -7.54
C MET A 52 -10.87 -10.47 -8.42
N PHE A 53 -10.71 -10.56 -9.72
CA PHE A 53 -10.89 -9.44 -10.63
C PHE A 53 -12.05 -9.58 -11.61
N GLY A 54 -12.55 -10.80 -11.83
CA GLY A 54 -13.60 -11.08 -12.80
C GLY A 54 -14.98 -10.57 -12.41
N ASN A 55 -15.88 -10.46 -13.38
CA ASN A 55 -17.24 -9.95 -13.20
C ASN A 55 -18.09 -10.80 -12.24
N ASP A 56 -17.83 -12.11 -12.22
CA ASP A 56 -18.52 -13.07 -11.32
C ASP A 56 -17.73 -13.32 -10.01
N GLY A 57 -16.72 -12.50 -9.75
CA GLY A 57 -15.91 -12.54 -8.55
C GLY A 57 -16.06 -11.28 -7.68
N LEU A 58 -15.00 -10.94 -6.97
CA LEU A 58 -14.96 -9.77 -6.08
C LEU A 58 -14.88 -8.45 -6.85
N ARG A 59 -14.54 -8.47 -8.14
CA ARG A 59 -14.38 -7.29 -9.00
C ARG A 59 -13.44 -6.24 -8.41
N LEU A 60 -12.36 -6.70 -7.77
CA LEU A 60 -11.35 -5.80 -7.22
C LEU A 60 -10.75 -4.96 -8.35
N ASN A 61 -10.47 -3.70 -8.06
CA ASN A 61 -10.00 -2.73 -9.06
C ASN A 61 -8.67 -2.07 -8.70
N ILE A 62 -8.01 -2.53 -7.63
CA ILE A 62 -6.68 -2.07 -7.20
C ILE A 62 -5.78 -3.30 -7.04
N LEU A 63 -4.56 -3.22 -7.56
CA LEU A 63 -3.50 -4.19 -7.32
C LEU A 63 -2.28 -3.46 -6.76
N ARG A 64 -1.80 -3.90 -5.58
CA ARG A 64 -0.59 -3.40 -4.95
C ARG A 64 0.55 -4.39 -5.11
N GLY A 65 1.68 -3.92 -5.60
CA GLY A 65 2.92 -4.65 -5.76
C GLY A 65 4.08 -3.99 -5.02
N GLU A 66 5.28 -4.49 -5.26
CA GLU A 66 6.52 -4.04 -4.64
C GLU A 66 7.48 -3.40 -5.65
N ILE A 67 8.28 -2.44 -5.18
CA ILE A 67 9.47 -1.95 -5.87
C ILE A 67 10.67 -2.59 -5.18
N PHE A 68 11.24 -3.61 -5.81
CA PHE A 68 12.29 -4.43 -5.23
C PHE A 68 13.63 -3.69 -5.17
N PRO A 69 14.42 -3.83 -4.07
CA PRO A 69 15.68 -3.09 -3.89
C PRO A 69 16.78 -3.53 -4.84
N HIS A 70 16.68 -4.71 -5.44
CA HIS A 70 17.72 -5.31 -6.28
C HIS A 70 17.69 -4.87 -7.75
N TYR A 71 16.73 -4.03 -8.15
CA TYR A 71 16.76 -3.46 -9.51
C TYR A 71 17.94 -2.53 -9.75
N TRP A 72 18.60 -2.06 -8.69
CA TRP A 72 19.81 -1.24 -8.74
C TRP A 72 20.77 -1.65 -7.62
N GLU A 73 21.46 -2.76 -7.80
CA GLU A 73 22.26 -3.36 -6.73
C GLU A 73 23.54 -2.57 -6.39
N ASN A 74 24.17 -1.94 -7.39
CA ASN A 74 25.41 -1.21 -7.21
C ASN A 74 25.29 0.22 -7.71
N LYS A 75 25.99 1.14 -7.04
CA LYS A 75 25.97 2.56 -7.40
C LYS A 75 26.53 2.81 -8.83
N GLU A 76 27.44 1.99 -9.26
CA GLU A 76 28.08 2.04 -10.56
C GLU A 76 27.21 1.52 -11.69
N ASP A 77 26.15 0.77 -11.38
CA ASP A 77 25.17 0.30 -12.35
C ASP A 77 24.41 1.50 -12.91
N LYS A 78 24.44 1.62 -14.23
CA LYS A 78 23.74 2.74 -14.90
C LYS A 78 22.33 2.40 -15.30
N ASP A 79 21.99 1.13 -15.35
CA ASP A 79 20.75 0.63 -15.86
C ASP A 79 19.88 -0.02 -14.77
N PHE A 80 18.65 0.41 -14.73
CA PHE A 80 17.61 -0.20 -13.92
C PHE A 80 17.22 -1.55 -14.52
N ASN A 81 17.42 -2.64 -13.79
CA ASN A 81 17.28 -3.99 -14.30
C ASN A 81 16.02 -4.69 -13.84
N LEU A 82 14.95 -4.66 -14.64
CA LEU A 82 13.73 -5.43 -14.38
C LEU A 82 13.89 -6.95 -14.49
N ASN A 83 15.03 -7.44 -15.01
CA ASN A 83 15.25 -8.88 -15.10
C ASN A 83 15.34 -9.55 -13.74
N ASP A 84 15.51 -8.77 -12.68
CA ASP A 84 15.52 -9.26 -11.30
C ASP A 84 14.12 -9.26 -10.65
N ASP A 85 13.05 -8.99 -11.39
CA ASP A 85 11.66 -9.08 -10.92
C ASP A 85 11.25 -10.50 -10.48
N ILE A 86 12.08 -11.46 -10.77
CA ILE A 86 11.94 -12.86 -10.38
C ILE A 86 12.54 -13.14 -9.01
N ASN A 87 13.59 -12.42 -8.65
CA ASN A 87 14.33 -12.61 -7.41
C ASN A 87 13.59 -11.98 -6.26
N ILE A 88 12.55 -12.62 -5.89
CA ILE A 88 11.76 -12.26 -4.76
C ILE A 88 12.43 -12.83 -3.53
N GLU A 89 12.20 -12.21 -2.41
CA GLU A 89 12.70 -12.49 -1.07
C GLU A 89 12.71 -13.96 -0.63
N LEU A 90 12.03 -14.81 -1.34
CA LEU A 90 12.07 -16.26 -1.18
C LEU A 90 13.26 -16.77 -1.98
N CYS A 91 14.44 -16.68 -1.39
CA CYS A 91 15.69 -17.24 -1.89
C CYS A 91 15.62 -18.76 -1.97
N ASP A 92 14.85 -19.28 -2.89
CA ASP A 92 14.95 -20.66 -3.27
C ASP A 92 15.96 -20.80 -4.41
N SER A 93 16.90 -21.71 -4.25
CA SER A 93 17.94 -22.04 -5.21
C SER A 93 17.45 -22.36 -6.63
N ASP A 94 16.15 -22.56 -6.79
CA ASP A 94 15.49 -22.89 -8.06
C ASP A 94 15.27 -21.66 -8.97
N PHE A 95 15.50 -20.45 -8.49
CA PHE A 95 15.27 -19.21 -9.22
C PHE A 95 16.47 -18.63 -9.98
N ASN A 96 17.58 -19.33 -10.02
CA ASN A 96 18.76 -18.92 -10.78
C ASN A 96 18.61 -19.04 -12.32
N ASN A 97 17.42 -19.40 -12.80
CA ASN A 97 17.17 -19.51 -14.23
C ASN A 97 16.58 -18.20 -14.77
N LYS A 98 17.42 -17.33 -15.29
CA LYS A 98 17.13 -16.00 -15.86
C LYS A 98 16.51 -16.07 -17.27
N SER A 99 15.62 -17.01 -17.56
CA SER A 99 14.98 -17.06 -18.87
C SER A 99 13.85 -16.01 -18.97
N ASP A 100 13.60 -15.47 -20.18
CA ASP A 100 12.50 -14.54 -20.46
C ASP A 100 11.12 -15.08 -20.02
N ASP A 101 10.99 -16.41 -19.96
CA ASP A 101 9.77 -17.06 -19.52
C ASP A 101 9.54 -16.92 -18.01
N LEU A 102 10.62 -16.81 -17.23
CA LEU A 102 10.54 -16.57 -15.79
C LEU A 102 10.21 -15.08 -15.46
N LEU A 103 10.70 -14.14 -16.24
CA LEU A 103 10.32 -12.73 -16.11
C LEU A 103 8.81 -12.52 -16.20
N ARG A 104 8.13 -13.37 -16.95
CA ARG A 104 6.67 -13.35 -17.09
C ARG A 104 5.94 -13.97 -15.89
N ARG A 105 6.63 -14.63 -15.00
CA ARG A 105 6.07 -15.42 -13.89
C ARG A 105 6.03 -14.66 -12.56
N GLY A 106 6.67 -13.51 -12.48
CA GLY A 106 6.71 -12.67 -11.30
C GLY A 106 5.62 -11.61 -11.27
N GLN A 107 5.88 -10.54 -10.54
CA GLN A 107 4.97 -9.40 -10.39
C GLN A 107 4.63 -8.74 -11.73
N LEU A 108 5.59 -8.66 -12.65
CA LEU A 108 5.35 -8.10 -13.99
C LEU A 108 4.27 -8.87 -14.75
N TRP A 109 4.31 -10.22 -14.71
CA TRP A 109 3.26 -11.07 -15.29
C TRP A 109 1.90 -10.78 -14.66
N LEU A 110 1.81 -10.80 -13.32
CA LEU A 110 0.55 -10.57 -12.61
C LEU A 110 -0.06 -9.21 -12.95
N THR A 111 0.78 -8.19 -12.99
CA THR A 111 0.36 -6.82 -13.28
C THR A 111 -0.14 -6.68 -14.73
N LEU A 112 0.55 -7.31 -15.69
CA LEU A 112 0.11 -7.34 -17.08
C LEU A 112 -1.21 -8.09 -17.25
N GLU A 113 -1.37 -9.25 -16.60
CA GLU A 113 -2.60 -10.04 -16.65
C GLU A 113 -3.76 -9.25 -16.03
N ALA A 114 -3.57 -8.65 -14.84
CA ALA A 114 -4.58 -7.81 -14.19
C ALA A 114 -5.00 -6.62 -15.08
N LYS A 115 -4.03 -5.93 -15.68
CA LYS A 115 -4.30 -4.80 -16.57
C LYS A 115 -4.99 -5.20 -17.86
N ASN A 116 -4.44 -6.18 -18.59
CA ASN A 116 -4.85 -6.46 -19.96
C ASN A 116 -6.15 -7.27 -20.04
N LYS A 117 -6.34 -8.20 -19.12
CA LYS A 117 -7.51 -9.08 -19.09
C LYS A 117 -8.65 -8.53 -18.24
N TYR A 118 -8.33 -7.94 -17.08
CA TYR A 118 -9.34 -7.50 -16.13
C TYR A 118 -9.48 -5.97 -16.07
N HIS A 119 -8.71 -5.25 -16.90
CA HIS A 119 -8.76 -3.79 -17.04
C HIS A 119 -8.48 -3.02 -15.73
N ILE A 120 -7.65 -3.61 -14.86
CA ILE A 120 -7.22 -2.96 -13.64
C ILE A 120 -6.29 -1.80 -13.98
N ASN A 121 -6.66 -0.60 -13.57
CA ASN A 121 -5.93 0.63 -13.86
C ASN A 121 -5.33 1.31 -12.62
N LYS A 122 -5.72 0.89 -11.42
CA LYS A 122 -5.10 1.36 -10.18
C LYS A 122 -4.01 0.37 -9.74
N LEU A 123 -2.87 0.46 -10.41
CA LEU A 123 -1.68 -0.34 -10.17
C LEU A 123 -0.76 0.46 -9.26
N VAL A 124 -0.60 0.01 -8.03
CA VAL A 124 0.09 0.70 -6.93
C VAL A 124 1.33 -0.07 -6.55
N PHE A 125 2.42 0.63 -6.27
CA PHE A 125 3.67 -0.02 -5.90
C PHE A 125 4.30 0.66 -4.69
N SER A 126 4.73 -0.14 -3.71
CA SER A 126 5.40 0.33 -2.51
C SER A 126 6.81 -0.23 -2.43
N THR A 127 7.74 0.56 -1.91
CA THR A 127 9.11 0.13 -1.64
C THR A 127 9.19 -0.39 -0.21
N TRP A 128 9.60 -1.64 -0.02
CA TRP A 128 9.93 -2.13 1.34
C TRP A 128 11.30 -1.61 1.77
N SER A 129 12.27 -1.67 0.86
CA SER A 129 13.61 -1.15 1.12
C SER A 129 14.19 -0.46 -0.09
N ALA A 130 14.94 0.60 0.13
CA ALA A 130 15.86 1.12 -0.86
C ALA A 130 17.00 0.12 -1.11
N PRO A 131 17.72 0.18 -2.26
CA PRO A 131 18.93 -0.57 -2.51
C PRO A 131 19.91 -0.48 -1.34
N ALA A 132 20.59 -1.60 -1.03
CA ALA A 132 21.45 -1.72 0.16
C ALA A 132 22.55 -0.65 0.22
N TRP A 133 23.15 -0.29 -0.92
CA TRP A 133 24.19 0.72 -0.99
C TRP A 133 23.73 2.14 -0.61
N MET A 134 22.42 2.43 -0.75
CA MET A 134 21.80 3.70 -0.33
C MET A 134 21.50 3.75 1.16
N LYS A 135 21.60 2.63 1.88
CA LYS A 135 21.19 2.49 3.28
C LYS A 135 22.34 2.69 4.26
N SER A 136 22.04 3.25 5.43
CA SER A 136 23.03 3.54 6.48
C SER A 136 23.74 2.30 7.03
N ASN A 137 23.08 1.13 6.96
CA ASN A 137 23.63 -0.15 7.42
C ASN A 137 24.13 -1.05 6.28
N GLY A 138 24.04 -0.62 5.02
CA GLY A 138 24.42 -1.40 3.86
C GLY A 138 23.61 -2.68 3.63
N LYS A 139 22.39 -2.76 4.19
CA LYS A 139 21.51 -3.94 4.10
C LYS A 139 20.12 -3.53 3.65
N VAL A 140 19.40 -4.44 3.02
CA VAL A 140 17.99 -4.23 2.62
C VAL A 140 17.01 -4.32 3.80
N SER A 141 17.40 -4.93 4.93
CA SER A 141 16.60 -4.94 6.15
C SER A 141 17.03 -3.83 7.11
N ASN A 142 16.09 -3.20 7.78
CA ASN A 142 16.35 -2.13 8.74
C ASN A 142 17.15 -0.95 8.15
N GLY A 143 17.73 -0.13 9.01
CA GLY A 143 18.54 1.04 8.63
C GLY A 143 17.71 2.14 7.96
N LYS A 144 18.35 3.27 7.73
CA LYS A 144 17.75 4.46 7.11
C LYS A 144 18.35 4.73 5.74
N LEU A 145 17.61 5.36 4.88
CA LEU A 145 18.18 5.96 3.66
C LEU A 145 19.19 7.03 4.06
N LYS A 146 20.36 7.01 3.45
CA LYS A 146 21.38 8.05 3.66
C LYS A 146 20.91 9.37 3.02
N PRO A 147 21.04 10.52 3.71
CA PRO A 147 20.62 11.80 3.16
C PRO A 147 21.27 12.13 1.80
N GLU A 148 22.55 11.79 1.62
CA GLU A 148 23.26 11.97 0.36
C GLU A 148 22.71 11.11 -0.80
N CYS A 149 21.92 10.07 -0.50
CA CYS A 149 21.27 9.20 -1.47
C CYS A 149 19.81 9.58 -1.75
N TYR A 150 19.28 10.66 -1.18
CA TYR A 150 17.87 11.04 -1.38
C TYR A 150 17.55 11.27 -2.87
N GLN A 151 18.43 11.95 -3.59
CA GLN A 151 18.21 12.16 -5.03
C GLN A 151 18.37 10.88 -5.84
N ASP A 152 19.32 10.01 -5.49
CA ASP A 152 19.48 8.71 -6.15
C ASP A 152 18.23 7.84 -5.95
N PHE A 153 17.65 7.86 -4.75
CA PHE A 153 16.44 7.11 -4.48
C PHE A 153 15.20 7.69 -5.21
N ALA A 154 15.07 9.01 -5.32
CA ALA A 154 14.03 9.62 -6.14
C ALA A 154 14.16 9.23 -7.63
N ASN A 155 15.40 9.20 -8.15
CA ASN A 155 15.70 8.73 -9.49
C ASN A 155 15.38 7.25 -9.67
N TYR A 156 15.63 6.43 -8.64
CA TYR A 156 15.30 5.01 -8.63
C TYR A 156 13.79 4.77 -8.78
N LEU A 157 12.97 5.49 -8.03
CA LEU A 157 11.50 5.40 -8.14
C LEU A 157 10.99 5.88 -9.50
N ALA A 158 11.61 6.93 -10.05
CA ALA A 158 11.31 7.39 -11.41
C ALA A 158 11.74 6.38 -12.49
N ALA A 159 12.87 5.71 -12.31
CA ALA A 159 13.33 4.64 -13.20
C ALA A 159 12.36 3.45 -13.19
N PHE A 160 11.89 3.03 -12.02
CA PHE A 160 10.86 1.99 -11.90
C PHE A 160 9.60 2.37 -12.69
N TYR A 161 9.08 3.59 -12.51
CA TYR A 161 7.91 4.05 -13.25
C TYR A 161 8.12 3.94 -14.77
N LYS A 162 9.26 4.43 -15.28
CA LYS A 162 9.59 4.41 -16.70
C LYS A 162 9.74 2.97 -17.23
N ALA A 163 10.39 2.12 -16.46
CA ALA A 163 10.59 0.72 -16.83
C ALA A 163 9.27 -0.03 -16.92
N TYR A 164 8.36 0.12 -15.96
CA TYR A 164 7.02 -0.46 -16.04
C TYR A 164 6.19 0.14 -17.17
N LYS A 165 6.29 1.45 -17.37
CA LYS A 165 5.62 2.12 -18.50
C LYS A 165 6.09 1.59 -19.87
N SER A 166 7.38 1.29 -20.02
CA SER A 166 7.90 0.69 -21.26
C SER A 166 7.35 -0.72 -21.53
N LYS A 167 6.92 -1.42 -20.49
CA LYS A 167 6.22 -2.72 -20.58
C LYS A 167 4.69 -2.57 -20.74
N GLY A 168 4.21 -1.35 -20.91
CA GLY A 168 2.78 -1.06 -21.06
C GLY A 168 2.01 -0.93 -19.75
N ILE A 169 2.68 -0.88 -18.59
CA ILE A 169 2.08 -0.71 -17.27
C ILE A 169 2.31 0.73 -16.82
N THR A 170 1.25 1.48 -16.56
CA THR A 170 1.34 2.82 -16.00
C THR A 170 1.05 2.76 -14.50
N PRO A 171 2.06 2.87 -13.62
CA PRO A 171 1.81 2.94 -12.18
C PRO A 171 0.88 4.11 -11.83
N TYR A 172 -0.20 3.81 -11.11
CA TYR A 172 -1.15 4.82 -10.64
C TYR A 172 -0.60 5.60 -9.45
N ALA A 173 0.07 4.88 -8.54
CA ALA A 173 0.69 5.47 -7.37
C ALA A 173 1.97 4.71 -6.96
N ILE A 174 2.89 5.44 -6.35
CA ILE A 174 4.17 4.93 -5.84
C ILE A 174 4.33 5.39 -4.40
N SER A 175 4.67 4.44 -3.52
CA SER A 175 5.05 4.70 -2.14
C SER A 175 6.56 4.55 -1.95
N PRO A 176 7.23 5.55 -1.37
CA PRO A 176 8.66 5.47 -1.09
C PRO A 176 9.01 4.54 0.06
N SER A 177 8.04 4.16 0.91
CA SER A 177 8.33 3.22 2.00
C SER A 177 7.07 2.55 2.54
N ASN A 178 7.07 1.22 2.49
CA ASN A 178 6.19 0.40 3.29
C ASN A 178 6.65 0.45 4.76
N GLU A 179 5.73 0.64 5.69
CA GLU A 179 5.93 0.60 7.14
C GLU A 179 7.15 1.38 7.65
N PRO A 180 7.26 2.69 7.33
CA PRO A 180 8.46 3.49 7.62
C PRO A 180 8.85 3.56 9.10
N GLY A 181 7.91 3.33 10.01
CA GLY A 181 8.15 3.31 11.46
C GLY A 181 8.50 1.93 12.04
N TYR A 182 8.60 0.89 11.22
CA TYR A 182 8.78 -0.49 11.67
C TYR A 182 10.08 -1.11 11.16
N ALA A 183 10.93 -1.53 12.10
CA ALA A 183 12.18 -2.24 11.81
C ALA A 183 11.91 -3.73 11.59
N ALA A 184 11.31 -4.09 10.47
CA ALA A 184 11.01 -5.47 10.14
C ALA A 184 12.28 -6.31 9.88
N PRO A 185 12.27 -7.62 10.17
CA PRO A 185 13.42 -8.50 9.90
C PRO A 185 13.60 -8.83 8.41
N TRP A 186 12.59 -8.58 7.59
CA TRP A 186 12.65 -8.64 6.13
C TRP A 186 13.05 -7.29 5.53
N ASN A 187 12.90 -7.10 4.21
CA ASN A 187 13.15 -5.83 3.54
C ASN A 187 12.38 -4.71 4.25
N SER A 188 13.09 -3.70 4.70
CA SER A 188 12.49 -2.57 5.42
C SER A 188 13.42 -1.37 5.44
N SER A 189 12.85 -0.19 5.55
CA SER A 189 13.58 1.08 5.68
C SER A 189 12.93 1.94 6.75
N LEU A 190 13.72 2.39 7.71
CA LEU A 190 13.23 3.29 8.75
C LEU A 190 13.26 4.74 8.28
N TRP A 191 12.16 5.45 8.52
CA TRP A 191 12.00 6.87 8.27
C TRP A 191 11.31 7.55 9.44
N THR A 192 11.71 8.76 9.74
CA THR A 192 10.88 9.68 10.53
C THR A 192 9.94 10.45 9.60
N ALA A 193 8.91 11.09 10.16
CA ALA A 193 8.01 11.95 9.40
C ALA A 193 8.78 13.13 8.78
N ASP A 194 9.76 13.69 9.51
CA ASP A 194 10.64 14.75 9.02
C ASP A 194 11.46 14.30 7.81
N GLU A 195 12.15 13.16 7.89
CA GLU A 195 12.94 12.61 6.78
C GLU A 195 12.07 12.35 5.54
N MET A 196 10.88 11.79 5.72
CA MET A 196 9.94 11.50 4.63
C MET A 196 9.39 12.79 4.01
N GLY A 197 8.95 13.75 4.84
CA GLY A 197 8.46 15.05 4.38
C GLY A 197 9.51 15.78 3.56
N LYS A 198 10.74 15.86 4.06
CA LYS A 198 11.88 16.44 3.35
C LYS A 198 12.18 15.73 2.04
N PHE A 199 12.20 14.39 2.04
CA PHE A 199 12.45 13.60 0.84
C PHE A 199 11.39 13.86 -0.23
N ILE A 200 10.11 13.84 0.13
CA ILE A 200 9.03 14.08 -0.84
C ILE A 200 9.08 15.51 -1.39
N THR A 201 9.27 16.51 -0.52
CA THR A 201 9.23 17.92 -0.94
C THR A 201 10.43 18.35 -1.75
N SER A 202 11.62 17.84 -1.41
CA SER A 202 12.89 18.32 -1.98
C SER A 202 13.46 17.42 -3.09
N ASN A 203 13.07 16.15 -3.14
CA ASN A 203 13.61 15.17 -4.09
C ASN A 203 12.52 14.49 -4.93
N LEU A 204 11.64 13.67 -4.31
CA LEU A 204 10.72 12.82 -5.06
C LEU A 204 9.70 13.61 -5.88
N GLY A 205 8.99 14.54 -5.25
CA GLY A 205 7.99 15.35 -5.93
C GLY A 205 8.56 16.18 -7.09
N PRO A 206 9.66 16.94 -6.87
CA PRO A 206 10.35 17.65 -7.96
C PRO A 206 10.84 16.72 -9.08
N THR A 207 11.33 15.52 -8.74
CA THR A 207 11.75 14.53 -9.74
C THR A 207 10.57 14.08 -10.59
N PHE A 208 9.43 13.75 -9.98
CA PHE A 208 8.23 13.34 -10.71
C PHE A 208 7.70 14.46 -11.62
N GLN A 209 7.71 15.71 -11.14
CA GLN A 209 7.32 16.86 -11.97
C GLN A 209 8.27 17.05 -13.17
N LYS A 210 9.58 17.04 -12.93
CA LYS A 210 10.60 17.18 -13.97
C LYS A 210 10.51 16.10 -15.04
N GLU A 211 10.25 14.87 -14.62
CA GLU A 211 10.19 13.69 -15.49
C GLU A 211 8.79 13.46 -16.11
N ASN A 212 7.83 14.36 -15.83
CA ASN A 212 6.43 14.24 -16.25
C ASN A 212 5.79 12.90 -15.84
N ILE A 213 6.04 12.48 -14.58
CA ILE A 213 5.45 11.29 -13.98
C ILE A 213 4.16 11.69 -13.25
N PRO A 214 2.99 11.26 -13.74
CA PRO A 214 1.70 11.62 -13.15
C PRO A 214 1.31 10.73 -11.96
N ALA A 215 2.11 9.73 -11.63
CA ALA A 215 1.82 8.83 -10.51
C ALA A 215 1.65 9.61 -9.21
N LYS A 216 0.66 9.21 -8.41
CA LYS A 216 0.47 9.75 -7.07
C LYS A 216 1.58 9.28 -6.14
N ILE A 217 1.94 10.11 -5.17
CA ILE A 217 2.86 9.73 -4.10
C ILE A 217 2.04 9.29 -2.89
N ILE A 218 2.22 8.05 -2.47
CA ILE A 218 1.65 7.53 -1.22
C ILE A 218 2.62 7.81 -0.08
N PHE A 219 2.10 8.22 1.07
CA PHE A 219 2.90 8.43 2.27
C PHE A 219 2.09 8.06 3.52
N GLY A 220 2.79 7.74 4.61
CA GLY A 220 2.19 7.19 5.82
C GLY A 220 2.56 5.73 5.97
N GLU A 221 1.69 4.84 5.57
CA GLU A 221 1.86 3.38 5.50
C GLU A 221 2.49 2.71 6.73
N ASN A 222 2.36 3.29 7.94
CA ASN A 222 2.79 2.59 9.16
C ASN A 222 1.85 1.42 9.48
N PRO A 223 2.33 0.38 10.19
CA PRO A 223 1.53 -0.83 10.46
C PRO A 223 0.27 -0.55 11.28
N LEU A 224 0.30 0.47 12.14
CA LEU A 224 -0.82 0.85 12.97
C LEU A 224 -1.52 2.09 12.42
N TRP A 225 -2.85 2.04 12.31
CA TRP A 225 -3.69 3.15 11.86
C TRP A 225 -3.56 4.37 12.78
N SER A 226 -3.78 4.15 14.07
CA SER A 226 -3.59 5.14 15.14
C SER A 226 -2.99 4.45 16.36
N VAL A 227 -2.58 5.18 17.39
CA VAL A 227 -1.97 4.62 18.59
C VAL A 227 -2.91 4.68 19.77
N VAL A 228 -3.13 3.53 20.43
CA VAL A 228 -3.94 3.42 21.66
C VAL A 228 -3.14 3.85 22.89
N MET A 229 -1.83 3.56 22.88
CA MET A 229 -0.95 3.79 24.02
C MET A 229 0.28 4.62 23.61
N PRO A 230 0.21 5.95 23.74
CA PRO A 230 1.33 6.83 23.39
C PRO A 230 2.65 6.50 24.11
N GLN A 231 2.57 5.86 25.28
CA GLN A 231 3.74 5.45 26.07
C GLN A 231 4.64 4.45 25.35
N LEU A 232 4.11 3.69 24.40
CA LEU A 232 4.87 2.73 23.60
C LEU A 232 5.78 3.42 22.57
N LYS A 233 5.67 4.74 22.41
CA LYS A 233 6.44 5.53 21.41
C LYS A 233 6.36 4.95 20.00
N MET A 234 5.28 4.25 19.67
CA MET A 234 5.02 3.75 18.33
C MET A 234 4.45 4.89 17.48
N VAL A 235 4.95 5.03 16.28
CA VAL A 235 4.45 6.02 15.32
C VAL A 235 3.32 5.41 14.54
N SER A 236 2.11 5.97 14.66
CA SER A 236 0.97 5.57 13.85
C SER A 236 1.00 6.21 12.46
N SER A 237 0.23 5.66 11.53
CA SER A 237 0.03 6.27 10.22
C SER A 237 -0.58 7.66 10.32
N LYS A 238 -1.55 7.84 11.25
CA LYS A 238 -2.18 9.13 11.49
C LYS A 238 -1.17 10.17 11.96
N ASP A 239 -0.41 9.87 13.02
CA ASP A 239 0.54 10.83 13.60
C ASP A 239 1.68 11.16 12.60
N PHE A 240 2.13 10.16 11.85
CA PHE A 240 3.15 10.34 10.82
C PHE A 240 2.64 11.26 9.69
N THR A 241 1.42 11.03 9.23
CA THR A 241 0.78 11.84 8.20
C THR A 241 0.51 13.27 8.66
N ASP A 242 -0.03 13.43 9.87
CA ASP A 242 -0.34 14.74 10.45
C ASP A 242 0.93 15.59 10.62
N THR A 243 2.02 14.97 11.10
CA THR A 243 3.34 15.63 11.23
C THR A 243 3.86 16.10 9.87
N ILE A 244 3.81 15.24 8.84
CA ILE A 244 4.27 15.63 7.50
C ILE A 244 3.45 16.79 6.94
N LEU A 245 2.13 16.74 7.05
CA LEU A 245 1.25 17.78 6.50
C LEU A 245 1.33 19.11 7.26
N GLN A 246 1.71 19.07 8.54
CA GLN A 246 1.94 20.23 9.38
C GLN A 246 3.29 20.88 9.08
N ASP A 247 4.38 20.08 9.07
CA ASP A 247 5.75 20.57 9.00
C ASP A 247 6.21 20.83 7.56
N TYR A 248 5.58 20.17 6.57
CA TYR A 248 5.87 20.27 5.14
C TYR A 248 4.62 20.64 4.33
N PRO A 249 3.96 21.79 4.58
CA PRO A 249 2.69 22.14 3.92
C PRO A 249 2.81 22.25 2.38
N GLU A 250 4.01 22.47 1.85
CA GLU A 250 4.29 22.51 0.42
C GLU A 250 4.18 21.16 -0.28
N ILE A 251 4.11 20.05 0.45
CA ILE A 251 3.86 18.72 -0.12
C ILE A 251 2.53 18.67 -0.90
N LYS A 252 1.57 19.52 -0.51
CA LYS A 252 0.22 19.60 -1.11
C LYS A 252 0.21 20.02 -2.58
N LYS A 253 1.33 20.50 -3.13
CA LYS A 253 1.46 20.79 -4.56
C LYS A 253 1.63 19.55 -5.43
N PHE A 254 1.84 18.37 -4.83
CA PHE A 254 2.00 17.10 -5.52
C PHE A 254 0.69 16.29 -5.49
N ASN A 255 0.56 15.32 -6.38
CA ASN A 255 -0.54 14.36 -6.34
C ASN A 255 -0.31 13.35 -5.21
N LEU A 256 -1.12 13.38 -4.17
CA LEU A 256 -0.89 12.64 -2.94
C LEU A 256 -2.00 11.63 -2.64
N ILE A 257 -1.63 10.59 -1.89
CA ILE A 257 -2.51 9.70 -1.14
C ILE A 257 -1.90 9.55 0.24
N ALA A 258 -2.63 9.89 1.29
CA ALA A 258 -2.26 9.53 2.65
C ALA A 258 -2.68 8.08 2.91
N ALA A 259 -1.84 7.31 3.59
CA ALA A 259 -2.12 5.89 3.75
C ALA A 259 -1.76 5.38 5.15
N GLY A 260 -2.37 4.27 5.51
CA GLY A 260 -2.04 3.53 6.71
C GLY A 260 -2.39 2.06 6.56
N HIS A 261 -1.80 1.23 7.42
CA HIS A 261 -2.19 -0.17 7.54
C HIS A 261 -3.19 -0.35 8.69
N GLY A 262 -3.98 -1.39 8.59
CA GLY A 262 -5.05 -1.67 9.53
C GLY A 262 -4.71 -2.75 10.56
N TYR A 263 -3.44 -2.98 10.86
CA TYR A 263 -3.02 -4.00 11.81
C TYR A 263 -3.26 -3.57 13.26
N SER A 264 -3.51 -4.55 14.12
CA SER A 264 -3.55 -4.40 15.57
C SER A 264 -2.24 -4.86 16.19
N LEU A 265 -1.94 -4.38 17.39
CA LEU A 265 -0.79 -4.89 18.15
C LEU A 265 -1.02 -6.36 18.51
N SER A 266 0.03 -7.19 18.37
CA SER A 266 -0.03 -8.58 18.82
C SER A 266 0.24 -8.65 20.32
N PRO A 267 -0.59 -9.37 21.10
CA PRO A 267 -0.32 -9.61 22.52
C PRO A 267 1.04 -10.28 22.76
N ASP A 268 1.51 -11.08 21.81
CA ASP A 268 2.72 -11.88 21.95
C ASP A 268 4.02 -11.08 21.87
N ILE A 269 3.95 -9.87 21.28
CA ILE A 269 5.10 -8.96 21.19
C ILE A 269 5.13 -7.88 22.28
N MET A 270 4.13 -7.86 23.15
CA MET A 270 4.03 -6.86 24.20
C MET A 270 4.79 -7.31 25.46
N PRO A 271 5.61 -6.44 26.06
CA PRO A 271 6.33 -6.74 27.28
C PRO A 271 5.44 -6.83 28.53
N ILE A 272 4.18 -6.48 28.42
CA ILE A 272 3.18 -6.47 29.48
C ILE A 272 1.91 -7.19 29.02
N LYS A 273 1.24 -7.87 29.94
CA LYS A 273 -0.10 -8.43 29.66
C LYS A 273 -1.11 -7.30 29.57
N VAL A 274 -1.60 -7.05 28.35
CA VAL A 274 -2.63 -6.04 28.08
C VAL A 274 -3.88 -6.76 27.59
N ASP A 275 -5.05 -6.26 27.97
CA ASP A 275 -6.30 -6.78 27.46
C ASP A 275 -6.33 -6.63 25.93
N LYS A 276 -6.75 -7.68 25.22
CA LYS A 276 -6.81 -7.72 23.76
C LYS A 276 -7.59 -6.53 23.16
N GLU A 277 -8.58 -6.01 23.88
CA GLU A 277 -9.36 -4.87 23.42
C GLU A 277 -8.52 -3.58 23.32
N TYR A 278 -7.53 -3.42 24.20
CA TYR A 278 -6.61 -2.27 24.16
C TYR A 278 -5.54 -2.38 23.06
N LEU A 279 -5.42 -3.54 22.42
CA LEU A 279 -4.46 -3.73 21.33
C LEU A 279 -5.01 -3.34 19.96
N LYS A 280 -6.31 -3.10 19.86
CA LYS A 280 -6.95 -2.60 18.64
C LYS A 280 -6.68 -1.12 18.50
N THR A 281 -6.18 -0.73 17.34
CA THR A 281 -5.99 0.69 17.03
C THR A 281 -7.34 1.37 16.81
N PRO A 282 -7.59 2.57 17.37
CA PRO A 282 -8.81 3.30 17.10
C PRO A 282 -8.97 3.61 15.61
N ILE A 283 -10.17 3.39 15.09
CA ILE A 283 -10.52 3.76 13.71
C ILE A 283 -11.05 5.19 13.73
N ILE A 284 -10.17 6.14 13.43
CA ILE A 284 -10.43 7.58 13.44
C ILE A 284 -9.91 8.21 12.15
N PRO A 285 -10.47 9.35 11.69
CA PRO A 285 -10.05 10.02 10.47
C PRO A 285 -8.64 10.61 10.57
N PHE A 286 -8.02 10.84 9.43
CA PHE A 286 -6.78 11.60 9.27
C PHE A 286 -7.15 13.07 9.03
N ASP A 287 -7.44 13.80 10.09
CA ASP A 287 -8.00 15.16 10.03
C ASP A 287 -7.18 16.13 9.16
N ALA A 288 -5.86 16.02 9.20
CA ALA A 288 -4.98 16.87 8.39
C ALA A 288 -5.08 16.55 6.89
N ALA A 289 -5.24 15.27 6.54
CA ALA A 289 -5.43 14.83 5.16
C ALA A 289 -6.83 15.25 4.65
N GLU A 290 -7.88 15.08 5.45
CA GLU A 290 -9.23 15.53 5.11
C GLU A 290 -9.28 17.04 4.84
N LYS A 291 -8.72 17.85 5.74
CA LYS A 291 -8.63 19.32 5.59
C LYS A 291 -7.83 19.72 4.34
N ALA A 292 -6.89 18.90 3.91
CA ALA A 292 -6.09 19.12 2.71
C ALA A 292 -6.72 18.51 1.45
N HIS A 293 -7.89 17.88 1.55
CA HIS A 293 -8.56 17.15 0.47
C HIS A 293 -7.68 16.06 -0.17
N ILE A 294 -6.84 15.42 0.64
CA ILE A 294 -5.99 14.31 0.24
C ILE A 294 -6.73 13.01 0.54
N PRO A 295 -6.94 12.12 -0.46
CA PRO A 295 -7.59 10.84 -0.22
C PRO A 295 -6.79 9.99 0.76
N VAL A 296 -7.50 9.22 1.59
CA VAL A 296 -6.91 8.36 2.62
C VAL A 296 -7.21 6.91 2.30
N TRP A 297 -6.17 6.08 2.20
CA TRP A 297 -6.28 4.67 1.85
C TRP A 297 -5.78 3.76 2.97
N ILE A 298 -6.42 2.60 3.11
CA ILE A 298 -5.78 1.45 3.76
C ILE A 298 -5.05 0.68 2.68
N THR A 299 -3.73 0.77 2.69
CA THR A 299 -2.89 0.12 1.68
C THR A 299 -2.52 -1.31 2.06
N GLU A 300 -2.80 -1.72 3.31
CA GLU A 300 -2.58 -3.08 3.77
C GLU A 300 -3.41 -3.39 5.02
N ILE A 301 -4.10 -4.51 4.99
CA ILE A 301 -4.84 -5.08 6.14
C ILE A 301 -5.12 -6.56 5.88
N SER A 302 -4.94 -7.40 6.86
CA SER A 302 -5.35 -8.83 6.78
C SER A 302 -5.36 -9.49 8.18
N ASP A 303 -5.86 -10.71 8.23
CA ASP A 303 -5.51 -11.63 9.31
C ASP A 303 -4.07 -12.10 9.15
N VAL A 304 -3.28 -11.88 10.19
CA VAL A 304 -1.87 -12.30 10.17
C VAL A 304 -1.68 -13.72 10.70
N THR A 305 -2.59 -14.24 11.52
CA THR A 305 -2.59 -15.64 12.03
C THR A 305 -3.79 -15.93 12.93
N PRO A 306 -4.23 -17.21 13.04
CA PRO A 306 -4.25 -18.21 11.99
C PRO A 306 -5.35 -17.90 10.98
N LEU A 307 -5.27 -18.48 9.76
CA LEU A 307 -6.34 -18.33 8.77
C LEU A 307 -7.65 -18.91 9.33
N ASP A 308 -8.66 -18.05 9.46
CA ASP A 308 -10.03 -18.41 9.82
C ASP A 308 -10.94 -18.25 8.61
N THR A 309 -11.49 -19.35 8.12
CA THR A 309 -12.41 -19.37 6.96
C THR A 309 -13.88 -19.36 7.37
N SER A 310 -14.18 -19.13 8.63
CA SER A 310 -15.55 -19.09 9.16
C SER A 310 -16.31 -17.84 8.70
N ILE A 311 -17.64 -17.94 8.66
CA ILE A 311 -18.49 -16.78 8.40
C ILE A 311 -18.36 -15.71 9.52
N GLN A 312 -18.02 -16.12 10.74
CA GLN A 312 -17.82 -15.22 11.85
C GLN A 312 -16.62 -14.29 11.59
N ASP A 313 -15.53 -14.82 11.04
CA ASP A 313 -14.40 -14.01 10.63
C ASP A 313 -14.77 -13.08 9.47
N GLY A 314 -15.48 -13.57 8.47
CA GLY A 314 -15.99 -12.74 7.38
C GLY A 314 -16.87 -11.59 7.88
N LEU A 315 -17.72 -11.80 8.88
CA LEU A 315 -18.53 -10.74 9.49
C LEU A 315 -17.68 -9.75 10.30
N LYS A 316 -16.64 -10.21 11.01
CA LYS A 316 -15.66 -9.35 11.69
C LYS A 316 -15.03 -8.37 10.69
N TRP A 317 -14.59 -8.88 9.55
CA TRP A 317 -13.99 -8.06 8.50
C TRP A 317 -14.99 -7.11 7.83
N ALA A 318 -16.22 -7.54 7.61
CA ALA A 318 -17.27 -6.66 7.08
C ALA A 318 -17.52 -5.47 8.02
N VAL A 319 -17.60 -5.70 9.33
CA VAL A 319 -17.73 -4.63 10.36
C VAL A 319 -16.48 -3.74 10.39
N THR A 320 -15.29 -4.34 10.27
CA THR A 320 -14.02 -3.59 10.25
C THR A 320 -13.97 -2.66 9.05
N PHE A 321 -14.25 -3.14 7.85
CA PHE A 321 -14.29 -2.32 6.63
C PHE A 321 -15.36 -1.23 6.71
N HIS A 322 -16.56 -1.58 7.18
CA HIS A 322 -17.61 -0.59 7.42
C HIS A 322 -17.14 0.54 8.35
N ASN A 323 -16.46 0.21 9.45
CA ASN A 323 -15.93 1.22 10.36
C ASN A 323 -14.87 2.11 9.71
N TYR A 324 -13.96 1.57 8.91
CA TYR A 324 -12.97 2.37 8.18
C TYR A 324 -13.64 3.31 7.18
N LEU A 325 -14.63 2.82 6.43
CA LEU A 325 -15.35 3.63 5.46
C LEU A 325 -16.16 4.75 6.13
N THR A 326 -16.85 4.46 7.25
CA THR A 326 -17.81 5.38 7.85
C THR A 326 -17.26 6.25 8.98
N LYS A 327 -16.20 5.80 9.68
CA LYS A 327 -15.62 6.54 10.81
C LYS A 327 -14.28 7.21 10.45
N ALA A 328 -13.54 6.63 9.53
CA ALA A 328 -12.25 7.16 9.11
C ALA A 328 -12.24 7.71 7.68
N ASN A 329 -13.40 7.72 7.00
CA ASN A 329 -13.59 8.27 5.66
C ASN A 329 -12.58 7.76 4.62
N VAL A 330 -12.13 6.50 4.74
CA VAL A 330 -11.16 5.95 3.80
C VAL A 330 -11.75 5.81 2.40
N ASN A 331 -10.94 6.06 1.40
CA ASN A 331 -11.34 6.02 -0.01
C ASN A 331 -11.03 4.67 -0.68
N ALA A 332 -10.15 3.86 -0.09
CA ALA A 332 -9.81 2.54 -0.60
C ALA A 332 -9.31 1.61 0.50
N ILE A 333 -9.51 0.30 0.29
CA ILE A 333 -9.00 -0.75 1.18
C ILE A 333 -8.32 -1.81 0.33
N ILE A 334 -7.07 -2.14 0.67
CA ILE A 334 -6.27 -3.16 0.01
C ILE A 334 -5.97 -4.29 1.00
N TRP A 335 -6.43 -5.50 0.66
CA TRP A 335 -6.16 -6.70 1.45
C TRP A 335 -4.75 -7.22 1.19
N TRP A 336 -4.02 -7.56 2.25
CA TRP A 336 -2.70 -8.17 2.15
C TRP A 336 -2.79 -9.66 1.89
N GLY A 337 -2.03 -10.15 0.88
CA GLY A 337 -2.00 -11.55 0.51
C GLY A 337 -3.28 -12.02 -0.19
N GLY A 338 -3.51 -11.54 -1.42
CA GLY A 338 -4.70 -11.92 -2.20
C GLY A 338 -4.79 -13.39 -2.57
N ALA A 339 -3.63 -14.03 -2.76
CA ALA A 339 -3.51 -15.47 -3.03
C ALA A 339 -2.14 -15.94 -2.52
N MET A 340 -2.13 -16.47 -1.32
CA MET A 340 -0.96 -17.08 -0.68
C MET A 340 -1.23 -18.56 -0.39
#